data_34f020b400acf1e584143cb610c73932
#
_entry.id   34f020b400acf1e584143cb610c73932
#
_cell.length_a   1.000
_cell.length_b   1.000
_cell.length_c   1.000
_cell.angle_alpha   90.00
_cell.angle_beta   90.00
_cell.angle_gamma   90.00
#
_symmetry.space_group_name_H-M   'P 1'
#
loop_
_entity.id
_entity.type
_entity.pdbx_description
1 polymer ?
#
loop_
_entity_poly.entity_id
_entity_poly.type
_entity_poly.pdbx_seq_one_letter_code
_entity_poly.pdbx_strand_id
1 'polypeptide(L)'
;MVVGGDAEKFFQVGAKLPPQEKEELVEFLKRNIDVFAWDACNAPGIDPNFICHHLNVNPSITPKKQSPWRPSREHAEAIREEVTKLKLAGAIKEIFYPEWLANTVVVKKKSGKW
;
A
#
# COMPACT_ATOMS: atom_id res chain seq x y z
N MET A 1 1.35 -1.88 -22.12
CA MET A 1 0.42 -0.87 -22.63
C MET A 1 0.31 0.26 -21.63
N VAL A 2 0.62 1.48 -22.04
CA VAL A 2 0.49 2.70 -21.21
C VAL A 2 -0.96 3.19 -21.28
N VAL A 3 -1.50 3.69 -20.18
CA VAL A 3 -2.88 4.14 -20.09
C VAL A 3 -2.91 5.66 -20.06
N GLY A 4 -3.61 6.28 -21.02
CA GLY A 4 -3.95 7.70 -20.98
C GLY A 4 -2.78 8.69 -21.03
N GLY A 5 -1.60 8.30 -21.53
CA GLY A 5 -0.43 9.20 -21.62
C GLY A 5 0.38 9.35 -20.33
N ASP A 6 -0.03 8.70 -19.25
CA ASP A 6 0.67 8.68 -17.98
C ASP A 6 1.62 7.47 -17.94
N ALA A 7 2.93 7.72 -17.93
CA ALA A 7 3.95 6.67 -17.98
C ALA A 7 3.95 5.77 -16.72
N GLU A 8 3.35 6.23 -15.62
CA GLU A 8 3.26 5.46 -14.38
C GLU A 8 2.07 4.50 -14.36
N LYS A 9 1.07 4.72 -15.22
CA LYS A 9 -0.12 3.89 -15.33
C LYS A 9 -0.01 2.96 -16.52
N PHE A 10 0.27 1.70 -16.28
CA PHE A 10 0.43 0.73 -17.36
C PHE A 10 -0.05 -0.67 -16.97
N PHE A 11 -0.54 -1.40 -17.95
CA PHE A 11 -0.81 -2.84 -17.82
C PHE A 11 0.29 -3.65 -18.50
N GLN A 12 0.68 -4.74 -17.86
CA GLN A 12 1.52 -5.76 -18.49
C GLN A 12 0.62 -6.84 -19.10
N VAL A 13 0.68 -7.00 -20.40
CA VAL A 13 -0.11 -7.97 -21.13
C VAL A 13 0.81 -9.09 -21.62
N GLY A 14 0.36 -10.34 -21.48
CA GLY A 14 1.13 -11.52 -21.87
C GLY A 14 1.59 -11.47 -23.32
N ALA A 15 2.88 -11.70 -23.57
CA ALA A 15 3.46 -11.64 -24.90
C ALA A 15 2.99 -12.76 -25.84
N LYS A 16 2.56 -13.89 -25.27
CA LYS A 16 2.15 -15.11 -26.00
C LYS A 16 0.64 -15.16 -26.29
N LEU A 17 -0.12 -14.14 -25.94
CA LEU A 17 -1.54 -14.07 -26.28
C LEU A 17 -1.71 -13.98 -27.80
N PRO A 18 -2.68 -14.72 -28.39
CA PRO A 18 -3.07 -14.54 -29.78
C PRO A 18 -3.42 -13.08 -30.07
N PRO A 19 -3.13 -12.57 -31.28
CA PRO A 19 -3.34 -11.15 -31.59
C PRO A 19 -4.77 -10.68 -31.33
N GLN A 20 -5.76 -11.46 -31.67
CA GLN A 20 -7.19 -11.11 -31.49
C GLN A 20 -7.54 -11.03 -29.99
N GLU A 21 -7.18 -12.02 -29.17
CA GLU A 21 -7.43 -12.03 -27.73
C GLU A 21 -6.70 -10.88 -27.03
N LYS A 22 -5.50 -10.55 -27.50
CA LYS A 22 -4.74 -9.42 -26.99
C LYS A 22 -5.43 -8.08 -27.27
N GLU A 23 -6.00 -7.93 -28.46
CA GLU A 23 -6.71 -6.72 -28.88
C GLU A 23 -7.99 -6.54 -28.06
N GLU A 24 -8.79 -7.61 -27.93
CA GLU A 24 -10.00 -7.64 -27.11
C GLU A 24 -9.70 -7.33 -25.62
N LEU A 25 -8.63 -7.92 -25.05
CA LEU A 25 -8.20 -7.63 -23.69
C LEU A 25 -7.77 -6.17 -23.51
N VAL A 26 -7.00 -5.63 -24.44
CA VAL A 26 -6.55 -4.24 -24.40
C VAL A 26 -7.75 -3.28 -24.48
N GLU A 27 -8.72 -3.57 -25.31
CA GLU A 27 -9.94 -2.78 -25.41
C GLU A 27 -10.79 -2.85 -24.15
N PHE A 28 -10.94 -4.04 -23.58
CA PHE A 28 -11.61 -4.25 -22.29
C PHE A 28 -10.94 -3.46 -21.17
N LEU A 29 -9.62 -3.53 -21.04
CA LEU A 29 -8.87 -2.79 -20.01
C LEU A 29 -9.00 -1.28 -20.18
N LYS A 30 -9.01 -0.78 -21.41
CA LYS A 30 -9.22 0.65 -21.71
C LYS A 30 -10.61 1.14 -21.31
N ARG A 31 -11.64 0.32 -21.50
CA ARG A 31 -13.01 0.67 -21.13
C ARG A 31 -13.25 0.67 -19.61
N ASN A 32 -12.45 -0.06 -18.87
CA ASN A 32 -12.61 -0.26 -17.43
C ASN A 32 -11.42 0.28 -16.62
N ILE A 33 -10.81 1.37 -17.05
CA ILE A 33 -9.65 1.97 -16.39
C ILE A 33 -9.98 2.46 -14.97
N ASP A 34 -11.19 2.92 -14.77
CA ASP A 34 -11.73 3.48 -13.54
C ASP A 34 -11.92 2.47 -12.42
N VAL A 35 -11.97 1.16 -12.73
CA VAL A 35 -12.07 0.12 -11.70
C VAL A 35 -10.72 -0.26 -11.06
N PHE A 36 -9.62 0.27 -11.58
CA PHE A 36 -8.28 -0.01 -11.07
C PHE A 36 -7.80 1.06 -10.10
N ALA A 37 -7.27 0.64 -8.95
CA ALA A 37 -6.58 1.53 -8.03
C ALA A 37 -5.14 1.76 -8.50
N TRP A 38 -4.82 2.96 -8.97
CA TRP A 38 -3.49 3.35 -9.45
C TRP A 38 -2.58 3.88 -8.36
N ASP A 39 -3.17 4.41 -7.31
CA ASP A 39 -2.50 4.86 -6.09
C ASP A 39 -3.32 4.54 -4.84
N ALA A 40 -2.77 4.81 -3.67
CA ALA A 40 -3.42 4.53 -2.39
C ALA A 40 -4.74 5.30 -2.20
N CYS A 41 -4.88 6.48 -2.82
CA CYS A 41 -6.09 7.29 -2.72
C CYS A 41 -7.25 6.71 -3.52
N ASN A 42 -6.97 5.88 -4.52
CA ASN A 42 -8.00 5.19 -5.31
C ASN A 42 -8.59 3.97 -4.59
N ALA A 43 -8.05 3.59 -3.43
CA ALA A 43 -8.52 2.47 -2.61
C ALA A 43 -8.89 2.96 -1.20
N PRO A 44 -10.03 3.67 -1.03
CA PRO A 44 -10.39 4.33 0.24
C PRO A 44 -10.66 3.38 1.40
N GLY A 45 -10.72 2.08 1.14
CA GLY A 45 -11.05 1.09 2.16
C GLY A 45 -12.55 0.97 2.43
N ILE A 46 -12.89 0.19 3.45
CA ILE A 46 -14.26 -0.08 3.86
C ILE A 46 -14.61 0.84 5.03
N ASP A 47 -15.84 1.37 5.04
CA ASP A 47 -16.34 2.16 6.15
C ASP A 47 -16.26 1.37 7.47
N PRO A 48 -15.57 1.87 8.50
CA PRO A 48 -15.47 1.20 9.80
C PRO A 48 -16.83 0.94 10.49
N ASN A 49 -17.85 1.71 10.16
CA ASN A 49 -19.21 1.46 10.67
C ASN A 49 -19.87 0.24 10.05
N PHE A 50 -19.42 -0.15 8.84
CA PHE A 50 -19.92 -1.36 8.17
C PHE A 50 -19.20 -2.60 8.70
N ILE A 51 -17.86 -2.59 8.75
CA ILE A 51 -17.04 -3.67 9.27
C ILE A 51 -15.67 -3.18 9.69
N CYS A 52 -15.21 -3.62 10.86
CA CYS A 52 -13.83 -3.42 11.32
C CYS A 52 -13.12 -4.76 11.45
N HIS A 53 -11.84 -4.79 11.06
CA HIS A 53 -10.98 -5.91 11.38
C HIS A 53 -10.58 -5.86 12.86
N HIS A 54 -10.88 -6.91 13.59
CA HIS A 54 -10.48 -7.04 14.99
C HIS A 54 -9.22 -7.89 15.10
N LEU A 55 -8.19 -7.34 15.72
CA LEU A 55 -6.98 -8.09 16.01
C LEU A 55 -7.28 -9.11 17.11
N ASN A 56 -6.82 -10.35 16.90
CA ASN A 56 -6.96 -11.42 17.90
C ASN A 56 -5.91 -11.24 19.01
N VAL A 57 -6.10 -10.22 19.84
CA VAL A 57 -5.21 -9.93 20.97
C VAL A 57 -5.85 -10.47 22.23
N ASN A 58 -5.12 -11.29 23.01
CA ASN A 58 -5.59 -11.76 24.29
C ASN A 58 -5.67 -10.59 25.30
N PRO A 59 -6.87 -10.25 25.82
CA PRO A 59 -7.04 -9.11 26.73
C PRO A 59 -6.34 -9.28 28.08
N SER A 60 -5.96 -10.51 28.44
CA SER A 60 -5.21 -10.78 29.68
C SER A 60 -3.72 -10.42 29.58
N ILE A 61 -3.21 -10.12 28.38
CA ILE A 61 -1.79 -9.77 28.18
C ILE A 61 -1.63 -8.27 28.36
N THR A 62 -0.77 -7.90 29.29
CA THR A 62 -0.40 -6.49 29.50
C THR A 62 0.24 -5.90 28.24
N PRO A 63 -0.25 -4.75 27.76
CA PRO A 63 0.34 -4.06 26.64
C PRO A 63 1.84 -3.80 26.79
N LYS A 64 2.59 -3.95 25.71
CA LYS A 64 4.04 -3.75 25.71
C LYS A 64 4.43 -2.63 24.75
N LYS A 65 5.40 -1.82 25.18
CA LYS A 65 6.03 -0.79 24.37
C LYS A 65 7.49 -1.18 24.14
N GLN A 66 7.87 -1.32 22.87
CA GLN A 66 9.28 -1.52 22.53
C GLN A 66 10.05 -0.21 22.72
N SER A 67 11.28 -0.33 23.24
CA SER A 67 12.20 0.81 23.27
C SER A 67 12.53 1.26 21.85
N PRO A 68 12.63 2.57 21.59
CA PRO A 68 12.95 3.08 20.26
C PRO A 68 14.28 2.54 19.73
N TRP A 69 14.26 1.99 18.53
CA TRP A 69 15.49 1.64 17.82
C TRP A 69 16.11 2.89 17.21
N ARG A 70 17.42 2.84 17.00
CA ARG A 70 18.14 3.84 16.24
C ARG A 70 18.41 3.29 14.82
N PRO A 71 17.53 3.52 13.86
CA PRO A 71 17.75 3.06 12.50
C PRO A 71 18.93 3.80 11.85
N SER A 72 19.55 3.20 10.84
CA SER A 72 20.51 3.93 10.00
C SER A 72 19.81 5.11 9.30
N ARG A 73 20.59 6.05 8.80
CA ARG A 73 20.05 7.23 8.11
C ARG A 73 19.15 6.83 6.92
N GLU A 74 19.61 5.87 6.12
CA GLU A 74 18.85 5.35 4.96
C GLU A 74 17.50 4.76 5.38
N HIS A 75 17.48 3.94 6.45
CA HIS A 75 16.23 3.37 6.96
C HIS A 75 15.30 4.44 7.54
N ALA A 76 15.85 5.43 8.23
CA ALA A 76 15.06 6.52 8.81
C ALA A 76 14.39 7.38 7.72
N GLU A 77 15.09 7.62 6.62
CA GLU A 77 14.55 8.32 5.46
C GLU A 77 13.42 7.51 4.79
N ALA A 78 13.64 6.22 4.54
CA ALA A 78 12.65 5.33 3.96
C ALA A 78 11.37 5.21 4.84
N ILE A 79 11.53 5.10 6.15
CA ILE A 79 10.40 5.09 7.09
C ILE A 79 9.61 6.40 7.01
N ARG A 80 10.31 7.53 7.00
CA ARG A 80 9.67 8.87 6.96
C ARG A 80 8.86 9.04 5.67
N GLU A 81 9.41 8.66 4.54
CA GLU A 81 8.73 8.74 3.24
C GLU A 81 7.46 7.89 3.23
N GLU A 82 7.55 6.63 3.65
CA GLU A 82 6.41 5.73 3.65
C GLU A 82 5.32 6.15 4.66
N VAL A 83 5.70 6.59 5.86
CA VAL A 83 4.74 7.13 6.85
C VAL A 83 4.04 8.37 6.31
N THR A 84 4.76 9.27 5.66
CA THR A 84 4.16 10.47 5.05
C THR A 84 3.16 10.10 3.97
N LYS A 85 3.52 9.19 3.09
CA LYS A 85 2.64 8.67 2.03
C LYS A 85 1.37 8.02 2.59
N LEU A 86 1.49 7.18 3.61
CA LEU A 86 0.34 6.52 4.24
C LEU A 86 -0.56 7.52 5.01
N LYS A 87 0.02 8.54 5.62
CA LYS A 87 -0.75 9.63 6.26
C LYS A 87 -1.53 10.45 5.22
N LEU A 88 -0.90 10.81 4.11
CA LEU A 88 -1.56 11.53 3.02
C LEU A 88 -2.68 10.72 2.37
N ALA A 89 -2.50 9.41 2.26
CA ALA A 89 -3.53 8.49 1.77
C ALA A 89 -4.66 8.21 2.78
N GLY A 90 -4.57 8.74 4.01
CA GLY A 90 -5.55 8.46 5.06
C GLY A 90 -5.52 7.03 5.60
N ALA A 91 -4.51 6.22 5.21
CA ALA A 91 -4.39 4.83 5.62
C ALA A 91 -3.97 4.65 7.08
N ILE A 92 -3.28 5.64 7.64
CA ILE A 92 -2.87 5.69 9.04
C ILE A 92 -3.15 7.05 9.65
N LYS A 93 -3.32 7.08 10.97
CA LYS A 93 -3.47 8.31 11.75
C LYS A 93 -2.51 8.32 12.94
N GLU A 94 -2.17 9.50 13.40
CA GLU A 94 -1.39 9.69 14.62
C GLU A 94 -2.23 9.38 15.85
N ILE A 95 -1.63 8.66 16.80
CA ILE A 95 -2.23 8.32 18.08
C ILE A 95 -1.34 8.85 19.19
N PHE A 96 -1.95 9.56 20.15
CA PHE A 96 -1.30 9.99 21.38
C PHE A 96 -1.46 8.93 22.46
N TYR A 97 -0.38 8.65 23.20
CA TYR A 97 -0.36 7.71 24.32
C TYR A 97 -0.78 6.27 23.98
N PRO A 98 -0.17 5.63 22.97
CA PRO A 98 -0.50 4.26 22.61
C PRO A 98 -0.19 3.30 23.77
N GLU A 99 -1.04 2.32 23.99
CA GLU A 99 -0.79 1.23 24.93
C GLU A 99 0.21 0.22 24.37
N TRP A 100 0.04 -0.15 23.11
CA TRP A 100 0.95 -1.00 22.36
C TRP A 100 1.84 -0.15 21.46
N LEU A 101 3.14 -0.43 21.47
CA LEU A 101 4.08 0.27 20.60
C LEU A 101 5.14 -0.69 20.09
N ALA A 102 5.29 -0.74 18.76
CA ALA A 102 6.34 -1.50 18.09
C ALA A 102 7.17 -0.60 17.18
N ASN A 103 8.43 -0.97 16.98
CA ASN A 103 9.29 -0.27 16.04
C ASN A 103 8.90 -0.63 14.59
N THR A 104 8.93 0.36 13.72
CA THR A 104 8.71 0.17 12.29
C THR A 104 9.92 -0.51 11.66
N VAL A 105 9.67 -1.56 10.89
CA VAL A 105 10.69 -2.28 10.13
C VAL A 105 10.44 -2.09 8.65
N VAL A 106 11.43 -1.58 7.95
CA VAL A 106 11.42 -1.48 6.48
C VAL A 106 12.38 -2.51 5.89
N VAL A 107 11.97 -3.12 4.79
CA VAL A 107 12.73 -4.17 4.11
C VAL A 107 12.89 -3.79 2.63
N LYS A 108 14.13 -3.85 2.16
CA LYS A 108 14.43 -3.59 0.76
C LYS A 108 13.92 -4.73 -0.12
N LYS A 109 13.11 -4.40 -1.11
CA LYS A 109 12.57 -5.37 -2.08
C LYS A 109 13.68 -5.89 -2.99
N LYS A 110 13.47 -7.03 -3.64
CA LYS A 110 14.42 -7.57 -4.65
C LYS A 110 14.68 -6.59 -5.80
N SER A 111 13.75 -5.68 -6.07
CA SER A 111 13.89 -4.60 -7.06
C SER A 111 14.80 -3.45 -6.61
N GLY A 112 15.35 -3.49 -5.40
CA GLY A 112 16.16 -2.41 -4.82
C GLY A 112 15.35 -1.27 -4.19
N LYS A 113 14.01 -1.27 -4.33
CA LYS A 113 13.12 -0.29 -3.68
C LYS A 113 12.82 -0.72 -2.24
N TRP A 114 12.55 0.23 -1.38
CA TRP A 114 12.02 0.02 -0.03
C TRP A 114 10.57 -0.40 -0.07
#